data_0575297b69ce375e53158e2fa4c42830
#
_entry.id   0575297b69ce375e53158e2fa4c42830
#
_cell.length_a   1.000
_cell.length_b   1.000
_cell.length_c   1.000
_cell.angle_alpha   90.00
_cell.angle_beta   90.00
_cell.angle_gamma   90.00
#
_symmetry.space_group_name_H-M   'P 1'
#
loop_
_entity.id
_entity.type
_entity.pdbx_description
1 polymer ?
#
loop_
_entity_poly.entity_id
_entity_poly.type
_entity_poly.pdbx_seq_one_letter_code
_entity_poly.pdbx_strand_id
1 'polypeptide(L)'
;MNRDVPSLQPANTSSLGRGPGQHDVVPQAPVLSEIDRRLLNALQGGFPICERPFRAAAEALGIDEAMLIGRIDALLKAGVLTRFGPLFNAERMGGINILAAMSIPLPRFDAIVEIVNAQPAIAHNYRREHALNLWFVGAAETPEKVEAAFAHIEALTGLPVYRFPKEREFFVELILEA
;
A
#
# COMPACT_ATOMS: atom_id res chain seq x y z
N MET A 1 -8.44 24.30 -27.96
CA MET A 1 -9.36 23.23 -27.52
C MET A 1 -8.70 22.53 -26.36
N ASN A 2 -8.95 23.04 -25.16
CA ASN A 2 -8.47 22.44 -23.91
C ASN A 2 -9.37 21.24 -23.58
N ARG A 3 -8.75 20.03 -23.46
CA ARG A 3 -9.45 18.87 -22.93
C ARG A 3 -9.19 18.82 -21.43
N ASP A 4 -10.23 19.06 -20.65
CA ASP A 4 -10.21 18.84 -19.20
C ASP A 4 -9.89 17.38 -18.91
N VAL A 5 -8.74 17.16 -18.27
CA VAL A 5 -8.37 15.86 -17.69
C VAL A 5 -8.97 15.84 -16.29
N PRO A 6 -9.88 14.90 -15.96
CA PRO A 6 -10.41 14.81 -14.61
C PRO A 6 -9.28 14.45 -13.64
N SER A 7 -9.12 15.25 -12.59
CA SER A 7 -8.18 14.97 -11.50
C SER A 7 -8.59 13.70 -10.77
N LEU A 8 -7.77 12.67 -10.90
CA LEU A 8 -7.88 11.45 -10.08
C LEU A 8 -7.49 11.81 -8.65
N GLN A 9 -8.46 11.87 -7.75
CA GLN A 9 -8.18 11.91 -6.32
C GLN A 9 -7.53 10.61 -5.90
N PRO A 10 -6.45 10.63 -5.07
CA PRO A 10 -5.87 9.41 -4.54
C PRO A 10 -6.90 8.72 -3.65
N ALA A 11 -7.14 7.43 -3.93
CA ALA A 11 -7.97 6.58 -3.07
C ALA A 11 -7.29 6.49 -1.69
N ASN A 12 -7.93 7.06 -0.68
CA ASN A 12 -7.50 6.99 0.70
C ASN A 12 -7.73 5.56 1.23
N THR A 13 -6.73 4.71 1.11
CA THR A 13 -6.72 3.38 1.73
C THR A 13 -6.08 3.47 3.11
N SER A 14 -6.79 4.08 4.06
CA SER A 14 -6.45 3.96 5.48
C SER A 14 -6.78 2.55 5.95
N SER A 15 -5.80 1.65 5.94
CA SER A 15 -5.87 0.40 6.67
C SER A 15 -5.69 0.70 8.16
N LEU A 16 -6.78 1.04 8.85
CA LEU A 16 -6.83 1.18 10.30
C LEU A 16 -6.43 -0.16 10.96
N GLY A 17 -5.24 -0.20 11.54
CA GLY A 17 -4.83 -1.26 12.45
C GLY A 17 -5.77 -1.27 13.66
N ARG A 18 -6.60 -2.30 13.80
CA ARG A 18 -7.55 -2.47 14.91
C ARG A 18 -6.81 -2.69 16.22
N GLY A 19 -7.29 -2.03 17.29
CA GLY A 19 -6.80 -2.20 18.65
C GLY A 19 -7.12 -3.57 19.25
N PRO A 20 -6.40 -4.01 20.31
CA PRO A 20 -6.62 -5.30 20.97
C PRO A 20 -7.92 -5.25 21.78
N GLY A 21 -8.90 -6.12 21.45
CA GLY A 21 -10.09 -6.28 22.26
C GLY A 21 -11.37 -6.75 21.57
N GLN A 22 -11.38 -6.93 20.25
CA GLN A 22 -12.45 -7.65 19.59
C GLN A 22 -11.92 -9.03 19.19
N HIS A 23 -12.56 -10.09 19.69
CA HIS A 23 -12.37 -11.43 19.14
C HIS A 23 -12.68 -11.34 17.66
N ASP A 24 -11.64 -11.27 16.85
CA ASP A 24 -11.75 -11.25 15.40
C ASP A 24 -12.44 -12.56 15.00
N VAL A 25 -13.68 -12.45 14.57
CA VAL A 25 -14.20 -13.42 13.62
C VAL A 25 -13.25 -13.30 12.43
N VAL A 26 -12.30 -14.22 12.35
CA VAL A 26 -11.41 -14.32 11.18
C VAL A 26 -12.36 -14.42 9.99
N PRO A 27 -12.40 -13.42 9.09
CA PRO A 27 -13.29 -13.50 7.95
C PRO A 27 -12.96 -14.80 7.24
N GLN A 28 -13.94 -15.66 7.05
CA GLN A 28 -13.73 -16.93 6.38
C GLN A 28 -13.10 -16.62 5.04
N ALA A 29 -11.90 -17.15 4.80
CA ALA A 29 -11.16 -16.87 3.58
C ALA A 29 -12.07 -17.17 2.37
N PRO A 30 -12.20 -16.26 1.41
CA PRO A 30 -13.07 -16.48 0.26
C PRO A 30 -12.61 -17.73 -0.47
N VAL A 31 -13.56 -18.58 -0.86
CA VAL A 31 -13.26 -19.81 -1.61
C VAL A 31 -12.82 -19.40 -3.02
N LEU A 32 -11.54 -19.58 -3.33
CA LEU A 32 -11.00 -19.33 -4.65
C LEU A 32 -11.38 -20.45 -5.61
N SER A 33 -11.92 -20.09 -6.76
CA SER A 33 -12.13 -21.03 -7.86
C SER A 33 -10.81 -21.45 -8.51
N GLU A 34 -10.80 -22.52 -9.29
CA GLU A 34 -9.62 -22.95 -10.02
C GLU A 34 -9.07 -21.86 -10.95
N ILE A 35 -9.95 -21.13 -11.62
CA ILE A 35 -9.53 -20.02 -12.48
C ILE A 35 -8.94 -18.86 -11.69
N ASP A 36 -9.39 -18.59 -10.45
CA ASP A 36 -8.81 -17.57 -9.60
C ASP A 36 -7.39 -17.94 -9.20
N ARG A 37 -7.15 -19.19 -8.81
CA ARG A 37 -5.82 -19.68 -8.46
C ARG A 37 -4.86 -19.58 -9.65
N ARG A 38 -5.28 -20.02 -10.82
CA ARG A 38 -4.50 -19.91 -12.04
C ARG A 38 -4.18 -18.46 -12.41
N LEU A 39 -5.16 -17.55 -12.25
CA LEU A 39 -5.00 -16.11 -12.49
C LEU A 39 -3.99 -15.52 -11.50
N LEU A 40 -4.14 -15.77 -10.22
CA LEU A 40 -3.24 -15.26 -9.18
C LEU A 40 -1.80 -15.75 -9.42
N ASN A 41 -1.63 -17.05 -9.64
CA ASN A 41 -0.31 -17.65 -9.85
C ASN A 41 0.36 -17.13 -11.14
N ALA A 42 -0.39 -16.97 -12.23
CA ALA A 42 0.16 -16.48 -13.49
C ALA A 42 0.55 -15.00 -13.45
N LEU A 43 -0.19 -14.17 -12.71
CA LEU A 43 -0.01 -12.72 -12.71
C LEU A 43 0.89 -12.20 -11.56
N GLN A 44 1.32 -13.05 -10.63
CA GLN A 44 2.28 -12.67 -9.58
C GLN A 44 3.62 -12.18 -10.18
N GLY A 45 4.08 -12.79 -11.26
CA GLY A 45 5.32 -12.42 -11.94
C GLY A 45 5.25 -11.15 -12.77
N GLY A 46 4.06 -10.56 -12.89
CA GLY A 46 3.82 -9.33 -13.64
C GLY A 46 2.60 -9.41 -14.56
N PHE A 47 2.22 -8.25 -15.07
CA PHE A 47 1.14 -8.11 -16.04
C PHE A 47 1.71 -7.73 -17.41
N PRO A 48 1.18 -8.22 -18.54
CA PRO A 48 1.71 -7.91 -19.87
C PRO A 48 1.78 -6.41 -20.12
N ILE A 49 2.92 -5.93 -20.65
CA ILE A 49 3.11 -4.54 -21.08
C ILE A 49 3.05 -4.52 -22.61
N CYS A 50 1.86 -4.35 -23.17
CA CYS A 50 1.60 -4.31 -24.60
C CYS A 50 0.35 -3.47 -24.90
N GLU A 51 -0.01 -3.34 -26.17
CA GLU A 51 -1.16 -2.53 -26.62
C GLU A 51 -2.50 -3.02 -26.04
N ARG A 52 -2.67 -4.34 -25.86
CA ARG A 52 -3.89 -4.97 -25.31
C ARG A 52 -3.54 -5.94 -24.18
N PRO A 53 -3.16 -5.42 -23.00
CA PRO A 53 -2.59 -6.22 -21.92
C PRO A 53 -3.57 -7.22 -21.31
N PHE A 54 -4.84 -6.86 -21.16
CA PHE A 54 -5.87 -7.76 -20.61
C PHE A 54 -6.15 -8.91 -21.59
N ARG A 55 -6.18 -8.63 -22.86
CA ARG A 55 -6.35 -9.67 -23.89
C ARG A 55 -5.18 -10.65 -23.88
N ALA A 56 -3.95 -10.14 -23.85
CA ALA A 56 -2.75 -11.00 -23.82
C ALA A 56 -2.73 -11.87 -22.56
N ALA A 57 -3.09 -11.34 -21.40
CA ALA A 57 -3.20 -12.10 -20.16
C ALA A 57 -4.32 -13.16 -20.22
N ALA A 58 -5.47 -12.84 -20.81
CA ALA A 58 -6.59 -13.77 -20.98
C ALA A 58 -6.23 -14.93 -21.91
N GLU A 59 -5.60 -14.63 -23.06
CA GLU A 59 -5.11 -15.64 -24.01
C GLU A 59 -4.11 -16.62 -23.35
N ALA A 60 -3.17 -16.10 -22.53
CA ALA A 60 -2.22 -16.94 -21.78
C ALA A 60 -2.91 -17.87 -20.77
N LEU A 61 -4.04 -17.46 -20.22
CA LEU A 61 -4.85 -18.25 -19.28
C LEU A 61 -5.90 -19.14 -19.98
N GLY A 62 -6.09 -19.01 -21.30
CA GLY A 62 -7.09 -19.74 -22.06
C GLY A 62 -8.53 -19.34 -21.74
N ILE A 63 -8.76 -18.05 -21.43
CA ILE A 63 -10.08 -17.47 -21.14
C ILE A 63 -10.32 -16.22 -22.01
N ASP A 64 -11.53 -15.71 -22.04
CA ASP A 64 -11.81 -14.45 -22.71
C ASP A 64 -11.45 -13.23 -21.85
N GLU A 65 -11.22 -12.07 -22.51
CA GLU A 65 -10.82 -10.82 -21.90
C GLU A 65 -11.84 -10.30 -20.86
N ALA A 66 -13.14 -10.42 -21.18
CA ALA A 66 -14.20 -9.97 -20.29
C ALA A 66 -14.27 -10.82 -19.00
N MET A 67 -14.06 -12.14 -19.14
CA MET A 67 -13.95 -13.03 -18.00
C MET A 67 -12.75 -12.67 -17.12
N LEU A 68 -11.58 -12.43 -17.67
CA LEU A 68 -10.39 -12.00 -16.93
C LEU A 68 -10.67 -10.73 -16.12
N ILE A 69 -11.20 -9.70 -16.75
CA ILE A 69 -11.53 -8.42 -16.11
C ILE A 69 -12.54 -8.62 -14.98
N GLY A 70 -13.60 -9.38 -15.24
CA GLY A 70 -14.62 -9.70 -14.23
C GLY A 70 -14.08 -10.47 -13.03
N ARG A 71 -13.12 -11.39 -13.24
CA ARG A 71 -12.48 -12.12 -12.13
C ARG A 71 -11.57 -11.23 -11.29
N ILE A 72 -10.77 -10.35 -11.93
CA ILE A 72 -9.94 -9.37 -11.22
C ILE A 72 -10.81 -8.44 -10.36
N ASP A 73 -11.91 -7.92 -10.90
CA ASP A 73 -12.86 -7.08 -10.17
C ASP A 73 -13.50 -7.83 -8.98
N ALA A 74 -13.89 -9.09 -9.18
CA ALA A 74 -14.44 -9.92 -8.11
C ALA A 74 -13.41 -10.18 -6.99
N LEU A 75 -12.15 -10.44 -7.32
CA LEU A 75 -11.08 -10.66 -6.34
C LEU A 75 -10.74 -9.37 -5.57
N LEU A 76 -10.81 -8.20 -6.21
CA LEU A 76 -10.68 -6.90 -5.55
C LEU A 76 -11.85 -6.66 -4.57
N LYS A 77 -13.08 -6.89 -5.00
CA LYS A 77 -14.27 -6.74 -4.14
C LYS A 77 -14.29 -7.71 -2.97
N ALA A 78 -13.76 -8.91 -3.15
CA ALA A 78 -13.63 -9.91 -2.09
C ALA A 78 -12.44 -9.64 -1.14
N GLY A 79 -11.61 -8.63 -1.41
CA GLY A 79 -10.42 -8.31 -0.62
C GLY A 79 -9.27 -9.33 -0.75
N VAL A 80 -9.35 -10.26 -1.71
CA VAL A 80 -8.25 -11.18 -2.05
C VAL A 80 -7.10 -10.42 -2.70
N LEU A 81 -7.44 -9.52 -3.63
CA LEU A 81 -6.52 -8.51 -4.14
C LEU A 81 -6.74 -7.21 -3.38
N THR A 82 -5.70 -6.67 -2.80
CA THR A 82 -5.76 -5.35 -2.15
C THR A 82 -5.76 -4.21 -3.15
N ARG A 83 -5.15 -4.45 -4.32
CA ARG A 83 -5.10 -3.52 -5.45
C ARG A 83 -4.75 -4.28 -6.73
N PHE A 84 -5.05 -3.67 -7.87
CA PHE A 84 -4.58 -4.07 -9.18
C PHE A 84 -4.08 -2.84 -9.93
N GLY A 85 -2.82 -2.85 -10.38
CA GLY A 85 -2.21 -1.73 -11.09
C GLY A 85 -0.69 -1.72 -10.95
N PRO A 86 -0.01 -0.76 -11.58
CA PRO A 86 1.44 -0.66 -11.52
C PRO A 86 1.93 -0.32 -10.12
N LEU A 87 3.09 -0.85 -9.77
CA LEU A 87 3.86 -0.49 -8.60
C LEU A 87 5.13 0.22 -9.06
N PHE A 88 5.12 1.54 -8.95
CA PHE A 88 6.25 2.36 -9.37
C PHE A 88 7.37 2.31 -8.31
N ASN A 89 8.60 2.25 -8.78
CA ASN A 89 9.76 2.49 -7.92
C ASN A 89 9.93 4.02 -7.77
N ALA A 90 9.48 4.56 -6.64
CA ALA A 90 9.50 6.00 -6.37
C ALA A 90 10.92 6.59 -6.46
N GLU A 91 11.93 5.85 -5.99
CA GLU A 91 13.33 6.33 -6.01
C GLU A 91 13.87 6.45 -7.45
N ARG A 92 13.52 5.52 -8.35
CA ARG A 92 13.89 5.61 -9.77
C ARG A 92 13.17 6.73 -10.51
N MET A 93 12.09 7.24 -9.94
CA MET A 93 11.34 8.40 -10.44
C MET A 93 11.82 9.72 -9.82
N GLY A 94 12.90 9.70 -9.02
CA GLY A 94 13.44 10.87 -8.34
C GLY A 94 12.87 11.11 -6.94
N GLY A 95 11.95 10.27 -6.48
CA GLY A 95 11.39 10.34 -5.14
C GLY A 95 12.25 9.67 -4.08
N ILE A 96 11.79 9.73 -2.85
CA ILE A 96 12.46 9.12 -1.69
C ILE A 96 11.45 8.44 -0.78
N ASN A 97 11.91 7.34 -0.13
CA ASN A 97 11.20 6.68 0.96
C ASN A 97 12.08 6.71 2.20
N ILE A 98 11.55 7.20 3.32
CA ILE A 98 12.24 7.21 4.62
C ILE A 98 11.37 6.48 5.64
N LEU A 99 11.92 5.42 6.24
CA LEU A 99 11.30 4.78 7.39
C LEU A 99 11.47 5.68 8.61
N ALA A 100 10.41 5.84 9.38
CA ALA A 100 10.41 6.64 10.60
C ALA A 100 9.64 5.93 11.71
N ALA A 101 9.91 6.33 12.95
CA ALA A 101 9.17 5.82 14.10
C ALA A 101 9.01 6.88 15.19
N MET A 102 8.00 6.69 16.03
CA MET A 102 7.72 7.53 17.22
C MET A 102 7.49 6.66 18.45
N SER A 103 7.84 7.22 19.59
CA SER A 103 7.44 6.71 20.91
C SER A 103 6.25 7.52 21.40
N ILE A 104 5.07 6.90 21.39
CA ILE A 104 3.80 7.59 21.69
C ILE A 104 3.24 7.07 23.02
N PRO A 105 2.90 7.94 23.98
CA PRO A 105 2.15 7.56 25.18
C PRO A 105 0.80 6.93 24.79
N LEU A 106 0.47 5.77 25.34
CA LEU A 106 -0.74 5.02 24.98
C LEU A 106 -2.03 5.85 25.01
N PRO A 107 -2.26 6.76 25.99
CA PRO A 107 -3.48 7.58 26.01
C PRO A 107 -3.62 8.56 24.83
N ARG A 108 -2.51 8.87 24.14
CA ARG A 108 -2.47 9.79 22.98
C ARG A 108 -2.33 9.05 21.64
N PHE A 109 -2.27 7.69 21.67
CA PHE A 109 -1.84 6.91 20.51
C PHE A 109 -2.76 7.14 19.30
N ASP A 110 -4.07 6.95 19.47
CA ASP A 110 -5.02 7.03 18.36
C ASP A 110 -5.09 8.47 17.79
N ALA A 111 -5.09 9.50 18.65
CA ALA A 111 -5.09 10.89 18.20
C ALA A 111 -3.82 11.24 17.39
N ILE A 112 -2.66 10.70 17.77
CA ILE A 112 -1.41 10.95 17.04
C ILE A 112 -1.37 10.16 15.73
N VAL A 113 -1.91 8.95 15.68
CA VAL A 113 -2.07 8.18 14.44
C VAL A 113 -2.92 8.96 13.42
N GLU A 114 -3.99 9.62 13.85
CA GLU A 114 -4.80 10.50 12.98
C GLU A 114 -3.96 11.66 12.40
N ILE A 115 -3.13 12.31 13.23
CA ILE A 115 -2.25 13.39 12.79
C ILE A 115 -1.24 12.88 11.73
N VAL A 116 -0.64 11.70 11.97
CA VAL A 116 0.32 11.08 11.05
C VAL A 116 -0.37 10.72 9.74
N ASN A 117 -1.57 10.10 9.80
CA ASN A 117 -2.33 9.70 8.63
C ASN A 117 -2.84 10.87 7.78
N ALA A 118 -3.03 12.03 8.39
CA ALA A 118 -3.45 13.24 7.69
C ALA A 118 -2.34 13.84 6.81
N GLN A 119 -1.09 13.39 6.94
CA GLN A 119 0.02 13.91 6.14
C GLN A 119 0.07 13.24 4.76
N PRO A 120 -0.02 13.99 3.65
CA PRO A 120 0.02 13.42 2.29
C PRO A 120 1.30 12.63 1.97
N ALA A 121 2.41 12.98 2.63
CA ALA A 121 3.70 12.31 2.46
C ALA A 121 3.83 11.01 3.28
N ILE A 122 2.81 10.58 4.02
CA ILE A 122 2.85 9.32 4.76
C ILE A 122 2.14 8.23 3.96
N ALA A 123 2.90 7.23 3.53
CA ALA A 123 2.39 6.14 2.70
C ALA A 123 1.77 5.00 3.52
N HIS A 124 2.42 4.59 4.61
CA HIS A 124 1.99 3.47 5.46
C HIS A 124 2.40 3.72 6.90
N ASN A 125 1.62 3.18 7.85
CA ASN A 125 2.00 3.13 9.25
C ASN A 125 1.66 1.77 9.88
N TYR A 126 2.37 1.45 10.98
CA TYR A 126 2.23 0.18 11.70
C TYR A 126 2.41 0.41 13.19
N ARG A 127 1.50 -0.13 13.99
CA ARG A 127 1.68 -0.25 15.44
C ARG A 127 2.59 -1.44 15.77
N ARG A 128 3.49 -1.26 16.75
CA ARG A 128 4.35 -2.34 17.26
C ARG A 128 4.38 -2.31 18.79
N GLU A 129 4.57 -3.49 19.39
CA GLU A 129 4.82 -3.64 20.82
C GLU A 129 6.33 -3.40 21.10
N HIS A 130 6.70 -2.12 21.09
CA HIS A 130 8.09 -1.68 21.28
C HIS A 130 8.09 -0.26 21.88
N ALA A 131 9.24 0.19 22.41
CA ALA A 131 9.40 1.57 22.89
C ALA A 131 9.08 2.59 21.77
N LEU A 132 9.49 2.32 20.53
CA LEU A 132 9.01 3.00 19.33
C LEU A 132 7.79 2.24 18.84
N ASN A 133 6.61 2.69 19.24
CA ASN A 133 5.38 1.91 19.05
C ASN A 133 4.55 2.30 17.82
N LEU A 134 4.91 3.39 17.12
CA LEU A 134 4.36 3.73 15.81
C LEU A 134 5.49 3.82 14.80
N TRP A 135 5.42 3.00 13.74
CA TRP A 135 6.34 3.00 12.61
C TRP A 135 5.60 3.44 11.36
N PHE A 136 6.22 4.27 10.53
CA PHE A 136 5.59 4.75 9.30
C PHE A 136 6.64 5.07 8.23
N VAL A 137 6.19 5.16 6.99
CA VAL A 137 7.04 5.47 5.83
C VAL A 137 6.62 6.83 5.29
N GLY A 138 7.56 7.76 5.29
CA GLY A 138 7.45 9.00 4.54
C GLY A 138 7.88 8.76 3.10
N ALA A 139 7.06 9.18 2.14
CA ALA A 139 7.29 9.04 0.71
C ALA A 139 6.91 10.33 -0.02
N ALA A 140 7.82 10.91 -0.78
CA ALA A 140 7.55 12.10 -1.58
C ALA A 140 8.52 12.18 -2.76
N GLU A 141 8.31 13.17 -3.63
CA GLU A 141 9.14 13.41 -4.81
C GLU A 141 10.51 13.99 -4.46
N THR A 142 10.64 14.58 -3.25
CA THR A 142 11.92 15.12 -2.77
C THR A 142 12.12 14.87 -1.28
N PRO A 143 13.39 14.78 -0.80
CA PRO A 143 13.71 14.63 0.61
C PRO A 143 13.12 15.73 1.48
N GLU A 144 13.14 16.98 0.98
CA GLU A 144 12.66 18.15 1.73
C GLU A 144 11.17 18.06 2.04
N LYS A 145 10.37 17.48 1.15
CA LYS A 145 8.92 17.26 1.38
C LYS A 145 8.68 16.24 2.48
N VAL A 146 9.47 15.17 2.55
CA VAL A 146 9.38 14.17 3.62
C VAL A 146 9.78 14.78 4.94
N GLU A 147 10.91 15.51 4.98
CA GLU A 147 11.39 16.18 6.21
C GLU A 147 10.40 17.26 6.68
N ALA A 148 9.78 18.01 5.78
CA ALA A 148 8.74 18.98 6.13
C ALA A 148 7.52 18.31 6.76
N ALA A 149 7.10 17.15 6.26
CA ALA A 149 6.01 16.37 6.86
C ALA A 149 6.38 15.86 8.26
N PHE A 150 7.61 15.35 8.45
CA PHE A 150 8.08 14.91 9.75
C PHE A 150 8.17 16.06 10.75
N ALA A 151 8.73 17.21 10.36
CA ALA A 151 8.78 18.41 11.18
C ALA A 151 7.37 18.91 11.55
N HIS A 152 6.41 18.80 10.63
CA HIS A 152 5.02 19.15 10.91
C HIS A 152 4.37 18.21 11.93
N ILE A 153 4.61 16.89 11.82
CA ILE A 153 4.17 15.91 12.82
C ILE A 153 4.78 16.22 14.19
N GLU A 154 6.08 16.52 14.27
CA GLU A 154 6.75 16.91 15.51
C GLU A 154 6.14 18.17 16.13
N ALA A 155 5.85 19.18 15.32
CA ALA A 155 5.23 20.43 15.77
C ALA A 155 3.82 20.22 16.34
N LEU A 156 3.00 19.37 15.68
CA LEU A 156 1.62 19.10 16.12
C LEU A 156 1.55 18.18 17.35
N THR A 157 2.48 17.25 17.47
CA THR A 157 2.45 16.23 18.52
C THR A 157 3.29 16.57 19.75
N GLY A 158 4.33 17.39 19.58
CA GLY A 158 5.36 17.66 20.56
C GLY A 158 6.26 16.45 20.84
N LEU A 159 6.26 15.43 19.96
CA LEU A 159 7.05 14.22 20.09
C LEU A 159 8.06 14.12 18.96
N PRO A 160 9.27 13.56 19.21
CA PRO A 160 10.27 13.40 18.17
C PRO A 160 9.88 12.29 17.17
N VAL A 161 10.19 12.52 15.92
CA VAL A 161 10.15 11.53 14.85
C VAL A 161 11.58 11.03 14.62
N TYR A 162 11.83 9.76 14.85
CA TYR A 162 13.12 9.11 14.60
C TYR A 162 13.19 8.66 13.14
N ARG A 163 14.22 9.09 12.40
CA ARG A 163 14.43 8.79 10.98
C ARG A 163 15.38 7.61 10.85
N PHE A 164 15.05 6.67 9.95
CA PHE A 164 15.86 5.50 9.64
C PHE A 164 16.14 5.51 8.12
N PRO A 165 17.16 6.25 7.66
CA PRO A 165 17.51 6.26 6.25
C PRO A 165 17.94 4.87 5.79
N LYS A 166 17.60 4.51 4.55
CA LYS A 166 17.97 3.24 3.96
C LYS A 166 19.47 3.23 3.66
N GLU A 167 20.23 2.35 4.35
CA GLU A 167 21.66 2.18 4.11
C GLU A 167 21.93 1.16 2.99
N ARG A 168 21.09 0.12 2.92
CA ARG A 168 21.23 -0.96 1.94
C ARG A 168 19.88 -1.54 1.59
N GLU A 169 19.72 -1.90 0.33
CA GLU A 169 18.56 -2.64 -0.17
C GLU A 169 18.94 -4.09 -0.45
N PHE A 170 18.10 -5.01 0.02
CA PHE A 170 18.20 -6.41 -0.30
C PHE A 170 17.00 -6.78 -1.18
N PHE A 171 17.27 -7.42 -2.30
CA PHE A 171 16.22 -7.95 -3.13
C PHE A 171 15.57 -9.14 -2.42
N VAL A 172 14.27 -9.07 -2.22
CA VAL A 172 13.46 -10.17 -1.69
C VAL A 172 12.32 -10.41 -2.67
N GLU A 173 12.26 -11.61 -3.22
CA GLU A 173 11.15 -12.06 -4.05
C GLU A 173 10.27 -12.99 -3.21
N LEU A 174 8.98 -12.65 -3.11
CA LEU A 174 7.98 -13.50 -2.47
C LEU A 174 6.95 -13.92 -3.52
N ILE A 175 6.96 -15.21 -3.83
CA ILE A 175 5.95 -15.86 -4.68
C ILE A 175 5.15 -16.78 -3.78
N LEU A 176 3.84 -16.60 -3.75
CA LEU A 176 2.91 -17.42 -2.97
C LEU A 176 2.04 -18.23 -3.93
N GLU A 177 2.00 -19.55 -3.69
CA GLU A 177 1.11 -20.43 -4.45
C GLU A 177 -0.32 -20.31 -3.88
N ALA A 178 -1.29 -19.97 -4.77
CA ALA A 178 -2.69 -19.77 -4.40
C ALA A 178 -3.52 -21.05 -4.54
#